data_c93a003ab5ff5dabc8b93aafd7b56273
#
_entry.id   c93a003ab5ff5dabc8b93aafd7b56273
#
_cell.length_a   1.000
_cell.length_b   1.000
_cell.length_c   1.000
_cell.angle_alpha   90.00
_cell.angle_beta   90.00
_cell.angle_gamma   90.00
#
_symmetry.space_group_name_H-M   'P 1'
#
loop_
_entity.id
_entity.type
_entity.pdbx_description
1 polymer ?
#
loop_
_entity_poly.entity_id
_entity_poly.type
_entity_poly.pdbx_seq_one_letter_code
_entity_poly.pdbx_strand_id
1 'polypeptide(L)'
;MNVLFVFAHQDDEIAFVSRIRFERARGRNVICVCLTDGAAQASAAIRDAESRRVLARLGVHDFRVARERIPDGTLPERLDDALRFLEETTGDVQEVVTLAWEGGHQDHDAANLVAAAFAKKRGVPCLEMPLYNGLGIRDPFFRVNHPVGDGWLERRLTRREYLANVLLARFYTSQRKTWLGLLPIYLIGRPRELIRPADLRRAYARPHEGPLLYERRFHYPYGRFAARALEFLRSQSVPC
;
A
#
# COMPACT_ATOMS: atom_id res chain seq x y z
N MET A 1 16.64 14.08 -5.06
CA MET A 1 15.15 14.09 -5.01
C MET A 1 14.68 12.85 -4.28
N ASN A 2 13.81 13.00 -3.27
CA ASN A 2 13.31 11.92 -2.45
C ASN A 2 11.91 11.50 -2.90
N VAL A 3 11.68 10.20 -3.02
CA VAL A 3 10.34 9.60 -3.26
C VAL A 3 9.99 8.78 -2.04
N LEU A 4 8.83 9.08 -1.45
CA LEU A 4 8.29 8.37 -0.31
C LEU A 4 7.33 7.29 -0.75
N PHE A 5 7.58 6.05 -0.36
CA PHE A 5 6.66 4.94 -0.49
C PHE A 5 5.98 4.68 0.86
N VAL A 6 4.64 4.74 0.88
CA VAL A 6 3.84 4.52 2.08
C VAL A 6 3.06 3.22 1.94
N PHE A 7 3.30 2.30 2.84
CA PHE A 7 2.67 0.99 2.92
C PHE A 7 1.89 0.85 4.23
N ALA A 8 0.93 -0.05 4.25
CA ALA A 8 0.25 -0.44 5.49
C ALA A 8 1.12 -1.41 6.29
N HIS A 9 1.59 -2.47 5.64
CA HIS A 9 2.32 -3.57 6.27
C HIS A 9 3.67 -3.85 5.60
N GLN A 10 4.52 -4.58 6.31
CA GLN A 10 5.70 -5.20 5.74
C GLN A 10 5.25 -6.33 4.81
N ASP A 11 5.81 -6.42 3.63
CA ASP A 11 5.54 -7.23 2.44
C ASP A 11 4.70 -6.53 1.34
N ASP A 12 3.99 -5.44 1.62
CA ASP A 12 3.29 -4.65 0.59
C ASP A 12 4.25 -4.18 -0.51
N GLU A 13 5.51 -3.87 -0.17
CA GLU A 13 6.51 -3.38 -1.11
C GLU A 13 6.80 -4.35 -2.26
N ILE A 14 6.44 -5.63 -2.14
CA ILE A 14 6.63 -6.62 -3.22
C ILE A 14 5.86 -6.21 -4.48
N ALA A 15 4.66 -5.66 -4.33
CA ALA A 15 3.89 -5.15 -5.45
C ALA A 15 4.50 -3.89 -6.10
N PHE A 16 5.33 -3.18 -5.34
CA PHE A 16 5.93 -1.91 -5.74
C PHE A 16 7.38 -2.04 -6.22
N VAL A 17 7.95 -3.25 -6.24
CA VAL A 17 9.37 -3.48 -6.60
C VAL A 17 9.73 -2.87 -7.95
N SER A 18 8.85 -2.98 -8.96
CA SER A 18 9.08 -2.41 -10.29
C SER A 18 9.19 -0.88 -10.23
N ARG A 19 8.34 -0.23 -9.44
CA ARG A 19 8.36 1.22 -9.25
C ARG A 19 9.56 1.67 -8.45
N ILE A 20 9.90 0.99 -7.37
CA ILE A 20 11.10 1.26 -6.58
C ILE A 20 12.36 1.19 -7.46
N ARG A 21 12.50 0.13 -8.28
CA ARG A 21 13.60 0.01 -9.24
C ARG A 21 13.65 1.14 -10.25
N PHE A 22 12.49 1.54 -10.78
CA PHE A 22 12.36 2.64 -11.73
C PHE A 22 12.84 3.97 -11.10
N GLU A 23 12.43 4.28 -9.88
CA GLU A 23 12.86 5.51 -9.20
C GLU A 23 14.36 5.49 -8.87
N ARG A 24 14.87 4.36 -8.39
CA ARG A 24 16.31 4.17 -8.14
C ARG A 24 17.16 4.32 -9.40
N ALA A 25 16.69 3.76 -10.52
CA ALA A 25 17.41 3.89 -11.82
C ALA A 25 17.47 5.35 -12.32
N ARG A 26 16.54 6.22 -11.88
CA ARG A 26 16.54 7.66 -12.16
C ARG A 26 17.41 8.46 -11.18
N GLY A 27 18.16 7.80 -10.30
CA GLY A 27 19.00 8.45 -9.30
C GLY A 27 18.21 9.08 -8.13
N ARG A 28 16.91 8.75 -7.98
CA ARG A 28 16.10 9.25 -6.87
C ARG A 28 16.41 8.46 -5.60
N ASN A 29 16.41 9.14 -4.47
CA ASN A 29 16.46 8.49 -3.17
C ASN A 29 15.07 7.97 -2.80
N VAL A 30 14.98 6.72 -2.37
CA VAL A 30 13.72 6.07 -2.01
C VAL A 30 13.67 5.89 -0.49
N ILE A 31 12.58 6.37 0.11
CA ILE A 31 12.24 6.20 1.52
C ILE A 31 10.99 5.30 1.57
N CYS A 32 11.03 4.24 2.36
CA CYS A 32 9.89 3.33 2.56
C CYS A 32 9.39 3.43 4.01
N VAL A 33 8.07 3.53 4.16
CA VAL A 33 7.41 3.63 5.47
C VAL A 33 6.27 2.63 5.54
N CYS A 34 6.22 1.82 6.60
CA CYS A 34 5.05 1.03 6.97
C CYS A 34 4.30 1.73 8.12
N LEU A 35 2.99 1.88 7.99
CA LEU A 35 2.16 2.62 8.94
C LEU A 35 1.67 1.78 10.12
N THR A 36 1.79 0.45 10.04
CA THR A 36 1.45 -0.46 11.14
C THR A 36 2.66 -1.29 11.56
N ASP A 37 2.54 -1.95 12.70
CA ASP A 37 3.57 -2.88 13.18
C ASP A 37 3.61 -4.21 12.41
N GLY A 38 2.56 -4.52 11.63
CA GLY A 38 2.42 -5.74 10.87
C GLY A 38 2.42 -7.02 11.70
N ALA A 39 2.10 -6.94 12.99
CA ALA A 39 2.33 -8.01 13.96
C ALA A 39 1.18 -9.03 14.08
N ALA A 40 0.17 -8.97 13.21
CA ALA A 40 -0.99 -9.88 13.31
C ALA A 40 -0.63 -11.38 13.15
N GLN A 41 0.40 -11.71 12.37
CA GLN A 41 0.74 -13.10 12.07
C GLN A 41 2.15 -13.53 12.53
N ALA A 42 3.04 -12.58 12.80
CA ALA A 42 4.42 -12.82 13.23
C ALA A 42 4.92 -11.61 14.02
N SER A 43 6.03 -11.75 14.76
CA SER A 43 6.57 -10.61 15.49
C SER A 43 7.01 -9.50 14.54
N ALA A 44 6.73 -8.25 14.91
CA ALA A 44 7.12 -7.05 14.16
C ALA A 44 8.63 -7.06 13.81
N ALA A 45 9.49 -7.51 14.73
CA ALA A 45 10.92 -7.56 14.50
C ALA A 45 11.32 -8.51 13.35
N ILE A 46 10.66 -9.66 13.22
CA ILE A 46 10.91 -10.61 12.12
C ILE A 46 10.46 -9.96 10.81
N ARG A 47 9.27 -9.40 10.75
CA ARG A 47 8.74 -8.78 9.55
C ARG A 47 9.59 -7.60 9.08
N ASP A 48 10.06 -6.76 10.01
CA ASP A 48 10.96 -5.66 9.69
C ASP A 48 12.29 -6.15 9.10
N ALA A 49 12.86 -7.21 9.67
CA ALA A 49 14.09 -7.78 9.15
C ALA A 49 13.91 -8.35 7.73
N GLU A 50 12.74 -8.91 7.44
CA GLU A 50 12.38 -9.41 6.11
C GLU A 50 12.25 -8.27 5.11
N SER A 51 11.50 -7.19 5.43
CA SER A 51 11.40 -6.00 4.59
C SER A 51 12.76 -5.34 4.36
N ARG A 52 13.55 -5.14 5.39
CA ARG A 52 14.91 -4.58 5.24
C ARG A 52 15.76 -5.41 4.31
N ARG A 53 15.65 -6.74 4.36
CA ARG A 53 16.38 -7.66 3.46
C ARG A 53 15.94 -7.50 2.00
N VAL A 54 14.65 -7.32 1.75
CA VAL A 54 14.10 -7.09 0.40
C VAL A 54 14.52 -5.72 -0.10
N LEU A 55 14.31 -4.67 0.69
CA LEU A 55 14.61 -3.29 0.33
C LEU A 55 16.11 -3.07 0.07
N ALA A 56 16.99 -3.68 0.87
CA ALA A 56 18.43 -3.62 0.64
C ALA A 56 18.83 -4.17 -0.74
N ARG A 57 18.14 -5.21 -1.25
CA ARG A 57 18.36 -5.74 -2.61
C ARG A 57 17.91 -4.78 -3.71
N LEU A 58 17.09 -3.81 -3.37
CA LEU A 58 16.65 -2.73 -4.25
C LEU A 58 17.49 -1.46 -4.06
N GLY A 59 18.51 -1.50 -3.20
CA GLY A 59 19.35 -0.34 -2.86
C GLY A 59 18.62 0.69 -2.00
N VAL A 60 17.58 0.27 -1.25
CA VAL A 60 16.82 1.12 -0.34
C VAL A 60 17.22 0.78 1.10
N HIS A 61 17.72 1.77 1.82
CA HIS A 61 18.19 1.63 3.20
C HIS A 61 17.39 2.47 4.20
N ASP A 62 16.64 3.48 3.74
CA ASP A 62 15.75 4.29 4.58
C ASP A 62 14.39 3.59 4.65
N PHE A 63 14.20 2.83 5.73
CA PHE A 63 12.98 2.10 6.04
C PHE A 63 12.55 2.36 7.48
N ARG A 64 11.30 2.80 7.65
CA ARG A 64 10.70 3.23 8.91
C ARG A 64 9.37 2.53 9.16
N VAL A 65 9.01 2.31 10.42
CA VAL A 65 7.78 1.62 10.83
C VAL A 65 7.16 2.33 12.03
N ALA A 66 5.84 2.54 11.98
CA ALA A 66 5.06 3.16 13.07
C ALA A 66 4.68 2.16 14.19
N ARG A 67 5.64 1.33 14.59
CA ARG A 67 5.46 0.13 15.41
C ARG A 67 4.75 0.38 16.75
N GLU A 68 5.21 1.37 17.50
CA GLU A 68 4.72 1.62 18.86
C GLU A 68 3.37 2.33 18.90
N ARG A 69 2.89 2.80 17.76
CA ARG A 69 1.71 3.67 17.68
C ARG A 69 0.49 2.99 17.07
N ILE A 70 0.67 2.11 16.07
CA ILE A 70 -0.42 1.58 15.26
C ILE A 70 -0.30 0.07 15.08
N PRO A 71 -1.11 -0.71 15.82
CA PRO A 71 -1.20 -2.16 15.63
C PRO A 71 -1.78 -2.52 14.24
N ASP A 72 -1.34 -3.63 13.68
CA ASP A 72 -1.87 -4.23 12.45
C ASP A 72 -3.40 -4.42 12.55
N GLY A 73 -4.14 -4.07 11.50
CA GLY A 73 -5.59 -4.15 11.42
C GLY A 73 -6.33 -2.94 11.98
N THR A 74 -5.63 -1.95 12.59
CA THR A 74 -6.26 -0.82 13.29
C THR A 74 -6.01 0.56 12.68
N LEU A 75 -5.37 0.61 11.52
CA LEU A 75 -5.02 1.89 10.88
C LEU A 75 -6.22 2.82 10.63
N PRO A 76 -7.42 2.34 10.26
CA PRO A 76 -8.59 3.21 10.10
C PRO A 76 -8.99 4.00 11.34
N GLU A 77 -8.69 3.49 12.54
CA GLU A 77 -8.96 4.16 13.80
C GLU A 77 -7.83 5.11 14.23
N ARG A 78 -6.73 5.15 13.50
CA ARG A 78 -5.50 5.85 13.86
C ARG A 78 -4.95 6.73 12.73
N LEU A 79 -5.82 7.26 11.85
CA LEU A 79 -5.43 8.03 10.66
C LEU A 79 -4.61 9.28 11.01
N ASP A 80 -5.01 10.03 12.06
CA ASP A 80 -4.29 11.23 12.50
C ASP A 80 -2.92 10.88 13.11
N ASP A 81 -2.82 9.76 13.84
CA ASP A 81 -1.54 9.30 14.38
C ASP A 81 -0.58 8.88 13.26
N ALA A 82 -1.11 8.21 12.23
CA ALA A 82 -0.34 7.81 11.07
C ALA A 82 0.15 9.03 10.26
N LEU A 83 -0.71 10.04 10.08
CA LEU A 83 -0.32 11.28 9.41
C LEU A 83 0.77 12.01 10.19
N ARG A 84 0.60 12.14 11.49
CA ARG A 84 1.61 12.75 12.39
C ARG A 84 2.94 11.98 12.32
N PHE A 85 2.90 10.66 12.32
CA PHE A 85 4.10 9.84 12.16
C PHE A 85 4.84 10.14 10.85
N LEU A 86 4.14 10.26 9.71
CA LEU A 86 4.77 10.67 8.46
C LEU A 86 5.37 12.08 8.56
N GLU A 87 4.66 13.05 9.14
CA GLU A 87 5.13 14.43 9.28
C GLU A 87 6.40 14.54 10.15
N GLU A 88 6.47 13.76 11.21
CA GLU A 88 7.60 13.77 12.15
C GLU A 88 8.82 13.01 11.61
N THR A 89 8.59 11.96 10.82
CA THR A 89 9.67 11.04 10.44
C THR A 89 10.17 11.24 9.02
N THR A 90 9.38 11.85 8.12
CA THR A 90 9.82 12.07 6.74
C THR A 90 10.24 13.54 6.55
N GLY A 91 11.44 13.76 6.04
CA GLY A 91 11.92 15.08 5.66
C GLY A 91 11.28 15.59 4.35
N ASP A 92 12.04 16.35 3.57
CA ASP A 92 11.59 16.81 2.26
C ASP A 92 11.43 15.65 1.29
N VAL A 93 10.23 15.53 0.74
CA VAL A 93 9.88 14.57 -0.32
C VAL A 93 9.28 15.33 -1.50
N GLN A 94 9.49 14.83 -2.70
CA GLN A 94 8.99 15.45 -3.93
C GLN A 94 7.90 14.65 -4.61
N GLU A 95 7.67 13.43 -4.16
CA GLU A 95 6.60 12.54 -4.66
C GLU A 95 6.27 11.50 -3.60
N VAL A 96 5.01 11.15 -3.50
CA VAL A 96 4.52 10.06 -2.64
C VAL A 96 3.93 8.96 -3.53
N VAL A 97 4.22 7.70 -3.20
CA VAL A 97 3.63 6.53 -3.86
C VAL A 97 3.02 5.65 -2.78
N THR A 98 1.79 5.18 -2.99
CA THR A 98 1.07 4.40 -1.98
C THR A 98 0.16 3.34 -2.59
N LEU A 99 -0.46 2.55 -1.75
CA LEU A 99 -1.50 1.57 -2.08
C LEU A 99 -2.74 2.27 -2.66
N ALA A 100 -3.48 1.60 -3.53
CA ALA A 100 -4.69 2.15 -4.12
C ALA A 100 -5.88 2.10 -3.16
N TRP A 101 -6.83 3.04 -3.35
CA TRP A 101 -8.17 2.99 -2.81
C TRP A 101 -8.98 1.93 -3.58
N GLU A 102 -9.04 0.69 -3.05
CA GLU A 102 -9.53 -0.45 -3.83
C GLU A 102 -10.36 -1.49 -3.05
N GLY A 103 -10.55 -1.34 -1.74
CA GLY A 103 -11.40 -2.24 -0.94
C GLY A 103 -10.80 -3.62 -0.67
N GLY A 104 -9.47 -3.75 -0.74
CA GLY A 104 -8.76 -5.01 -0.47
C GLY A 104 -8.59 -5.30 1.02
N HIS A 105 -7.87 -4.44 1.71
CA HIS A 105 -7.64 -4.45 3.15
C HIS A 105 -7.97 -3.07 3.72
N GLN A 106 -8.59 -3.02 4.91
CA GLN A 106 -8.95 -1.73 5.53
C GLN A 106 -7.72 -0.86 5.80
N ASP A 107 -6.59 -1.45 6.18
CA ASP A 107 -5.35 -0.69 6.40
C ASP A 107 -4.74 -0.18 5.10
N HIS A 108 -4.94 -0.87 3.96
CA HIS A 108 -4.47 -0.40 2.65
C HIS A 108 -5.22 0.86 2.22
N ASP A 109 -6.55 0.84 2.32
CA ASP A 109 -7.38 2.01 2.02
C ASP A 109 -7.07 3.16 3.00
N ALA A 110 -6.79 2.86 4.27
CA ALA A 110 -6.36 3.84 5.25
C ALA A 110 -4.97 4.43 4.94
N ALA A 111 -4.02 3.61 4.51
CA ALA A 111 -2.70 4.06 4.08
C ALA A 111 -2.78 4.99 2.85
N ASN A 112 -3.69 4.69 1.91
CA ASN A 112 -3.99 5.58 0.79
C ASN A 112 -4.42 6.98 1.26
N LEU A 113 -5.41 7.04 2.17
CA LEU A 113 -5.91 8.30 2.72
C LEU A 113 -4.81 9.13 3.40
N VAL A 114 -4.04 8.49 4.28
CA VAL A 114 -2.98 9.15 5.04
C VAL A 114 -1.89 9.67 4.09
N ALA A 115 -1.45 8.85 3.13
CA ALA A 115 -0.42 9.22 2.17
C ALA A 115 -0.86 10.38 1.26
N ALA A 116 -2.12 10.34 0.78
CA ALA A 116 -2.67 11.40 -0.07
C ALA A 116 -2.88 12.71 0.72
N ALA A 117 -3.31 12.64 1.99
CA ALA A 117 -3.41 13.81 2.86
C ALA A 117 -2.05 14.42 3.15
N PHE A 118 -1.04 13.59 3.46
CA PHE A 118 0.34 14.02 3.66
C PHE A 118 0.89 14.74 2.41
N ALA A 119 0.71 14.13 1.23
CA ALA A 119 1.17 14.72 -0.03
C ALA A 119 0.48 16.05 -0.32
N LYS A 120 -0.84 16.16 -0.07
CA LYS A 120 -1.59 17.42 -0.21
C LYS A 120 -1.03 18.51 0.70
N LYS A 121 -0.76 18.20 1.98
CA LYS A 121 -0.16 19.17 2.94
C LYS A 121 1.24 19.62 2.50
N ARG A 122 2.01 18.74 1.87
CA ARG A 122 3.36 19.05 1.35
C ARG A 122 3.35 19.71 -0.02
N GLY A 123 2.20 19.79 -0.71
CA GLY A 123 2.11 20.32 -2.07
C GLY A 123 2.83 19.47 -3.13
N VAL A 124 2.92 18.16 -2.91
CA VAL A 124 3.61 17.23 -3.82
C VAL A 124 2.64 16.22 -4.44
N PRO A 125 2.94 15.66 -5.62
CA PRO A 125 2.12 14.63 -6.23
C PRO A 125 2.07 13.37 -5.38
N CYS A 126 0.88 12.74 -5.34
CA CYS A 126 0.67 11.41 -4.77
C CYS A 126 0.19 10.47 -5.86
N LEU A 127 0.83 9.32 -5.97
CA LEU A 127 0.49 8.26 -6.91
C LEU A 127 0.04 7.01 -6.13
N GLU A 128 -0.93 6.28 -6.68
CA GLU A 128 -1.40 5.03 -6.10
C GLU A 128 -1.23 3.86 -7.06
N MET A 129 -0.99 2.67 -6.50
CA MET A 129 -0.82 1.41 -7.24
C MET A 129 -1.71 0.32 -6.64
N PRO A 130 -2.39 -0.51 -7.47
CA PRO A 130 -3.26 -1.56 -6.99
C PRO A 130 -2.46 -2.73 -6.43
N LEU A 131 -2.94 -3.32 -5.35
CA LEU A 131 -2.36 -4.52 -4.76
C LEU A 131 -3.30 -5.72 -4.93
N TYR A 132 -4.45 -5.70 -4.25
CA TYR A 132 -5.48 -6.73 -4.42
C TYR A 132 -6.86 -6.25 -3.97
N ASN A 133 -7.91 -6.75 -4.61
CA ASN A 133 -9.30 -6.41 -4.30
C ASN A 133 -10.26 -7.57 -4.62
N GLY A 134 -11.53 -7.41 -4.21
CA GLY A 134 -12.60 -8.37 -4.41
C GLY A 134 -13.57 -8.05 -5.54
N LEU A 135 -13.25 -7.06 -6.40
CA LEU A 135 -14.17 -6.59 -7.43
C LEU A 135 -14.62 -7.71 -8.39
N GLY A 136 -15.93 -7.95 -8.43
CA GLY A 136 -16.55 -8.92 -9.33
C GLY A 136 -16.14 -10.38 -9.10
N ILE A 137 -15.60 -10.72 -7.92
CA ILE A 137 -15.19 -12.09 -7.60
C ILE A 137 -15.74 -12.52 -6.23
N ARG A 138 -16.02 -13.83 -6.08
CA ARG A 138 -16.56 -14.41 -4.84
C ARG A 138 -15.47 -15.11 -4.05
N ASP A 139 -15.68 -15.23 -2.72
CA ASP A 139 -14.80 -16.01 -1.86
C ASP A 139 -14.64 -17.47 -2.35
N PRO A 140 -13.47 -18.04 -2.14
CA PRO A 140 -12.29 -17.51 -1.42
C PRO A 140 -11.33 -16.69 -2.32
N PHE A 141 -11.75 -16.33 -3.52
CA PHE A 141 -10.90 -15.69 -4.51
C PHE A 141 -10.81 -14.17 -4.36
N PHE A 142 -9.78 -13.58 -4.90
CA PHE A 142 -9.56 -12.14 -5.02
C PHE A 142 -8.67 -11.85 -6.25
N ARG A 143 -8.62 -10.60 -6.66
CA ARG A 143 -7.82 -10.16 -7.81
C ARG A 143 -6.54 -9.49 -7.32
N VAL A 144 -5.43 -9.76 -7.99
CA VAL A 144 -4.13 -9.13 -7.72
C VAL A 144 -3.76 -8.24 -8.90
N ASN A 145 -3.22 -7.07 -8.63
CA ASN A 145 -2.83 -6.08 -9.65
C ASN A 145 -3.96 -5.82 -10.67
N HIS A 146 -5.19 -5.68 -10.15
CA HIS A 146 -6.39 -5.43 -10.94
C HIS A 146 -6.94 -4.04 -10.62
N PRO A 147 -7.08 -3.15 -11.62
CA PRO A 147 -7.51 -1.79 -11.38
C PRO A 147 -8.97 -1.70 -10.95
N VAL A 148 -9.28 -0.83 -10.00
CA VAL A 148 -10.62 -0.41 -9.61
C VAL A 148 -10.84 1.01 -10.11
N GLY A 149 -11.89 1.24 -10.90
CA GLY A 149 -12.16 2.53 -11.56
C GLY A 149 -11.16 2.87 -12.68
N ASP A 150 -11.21 4.12 -13.13
CA ASP A 150 -10.51 4.60 -14.31
C ASP A 150 -9.22 5.40 -14.01
N GLY A 151 -8.55 5.87 -15.06
CA GLY A 151 -7.40 6.77 -14.96
C GLY A 151 -6.06 6.07 -14.75
N TRP A 152 -6.00 4.76 -14.91
CA TRP A 152 -4.77 3.99 -14.75
C TRP A 152 -3.85 4.11 -15.96
N LEU A 153 -2.59 4.42 -15.69
CA LEU A 153 -1.49 4.31 -16.64
C LEU A 153 -0.83 2.94 -16.50
N GLU A 154 -0.62 2.27 -17.61
CA GLU A 154 0.01 0.95 -17.65
C GLU A 154 1.44 1.04 -18.20
N ARG A 155 2.42 0.55 -17.43
CA ARG A 155 3.76 0.28 -17.91
C ARG A 155 3.95 -1.23 -18.03
N ARG A 156 4.21 -1.70 -19.26
CA ARG A 156 4.50 -3.12 -19.51
C ARG A 156 5.87 -3.49 -18.94
N LEU A 157 5.92 -4.64 -18.29
CA LEU A 157 7.16 -5.25 -17.80
C LEU A 157 7.50 -6.46 -18.68
N THR A 158 8.78 -6.78 -18.80
CA THR A 158 9.15 -8.08 -19.32
C THR A 158 8.76 -9.18 -18.33
N ARG A 159 8.47 -10.40 -18.81
CA ARG A 159 8.20 -11.53 -17.89
C ARG A 159 9.37 -11.79 -16.95
N ARG A 160 10.60 -11.59 -17.42
CA ARG A 160 11.81 -11.75 -16.60
C ARG A 160 11.83 -10.76 -15.44
N GLU A 161 11.58 -9.47 -15.69
CA GLU A 161 11.48 -8.44 -14.64
C GLU A 161 10.37 -8.75 -13.66
N TYR A 162 9.19 -9.08 -14.17
CA TYR A 162 8.03 -9.38 -13.35
C TYR A 162 8.30 -10.57 -12.41
N LEU A 163 8.80 -11.68 -12.93
CA LEU A 163 9.14 -12.86 -12.13
C LEU A 163 10.27 -12.57 -11.12
N ALA A 164 11.30 -11.82 -11.53
CA ALA A 164 12.38 -11.42 -10.63
C ALA A 164 11.87 -10.57 -9.45
N ASN A 165 10.85 -9.74 -9.68
CA ASN A 165 10.21 -8.95 -8.63
C ASN A 165 9.41 -9.86 -7.67
N VAL A 166 8.57 -10.73 -8.21
CA VAL A 166 7.73 -11.65 -7.42
C VAL A 166 8.59 -12.62 -6.59
N LEU A 167 9.71 -13.06 -7.13
CA LEU A 167 10.64 -13.96 -6.41
C LEU A 167 11.26 -13.34 -5.16
N LEU A 168 11.20 -12.02 -4.98
CA LEU A 168 11.61 -11.38 -3.73
C LEU A 168 10.69 -11.76 -2.55
N ALA A 169 9.46 -12.15 -2.81
CA ALA A 169 8.53 -12.65 -1.79
C ALA A 169 9.07 -13.86 -1.01
N ARG A 170 10.02 -14.61 -1.57
CA ARG A 170 10.68 -15.73 -0.89
C ARG A 170 11.41 -15.34 0.41
N PHE A 171 11.74 -14.06 0.57
CA PHE A 171 12.40 -13.55 1.77
C PHE A 171 11.45 -13.30 2.94
N TYR A 172 10.12 -13.36 2.68
CA TYR A 172 9.08 -13.29 3.71
C TYR A 172 8.73 -14.68 4.22
N THR A 173 9.62 -15.25 5.01
CA THR A 173 9.45 -16.59 5.58
C THR A 173 8.31 -16.63 6.59
N SER A 174 8.05 -15.52 7.30
CA SER A 174 6.94 -15.37 8.22
C SER A 174 5.57 -15.39 7.51
N GLN A 175 5.53 -14.99 6.23
CA GLN A 175 4.32 -14.93 5.40
C GLN A 175 4.27 -16.07 4.37
N ARG A 176 5.03 -17.15 4.59
CA ARG A 176 5.17 -18.24 3.62
C ARG A 176 3.84 -18.83 3.15
N LYS A 177 2.89 -19.01 4.05
CA LYS A 177 1.55 -19.55 3.69
C LYS A 177 0.80 -18.62 2.74
N THR A 178 0.81 -17.33 3.01
CA THR A 178 0.21 -16.28 2.18
C THR A 178 0.84 -16.28 0.80
N TRP A 179 2.18 -16.26 0.72
CA TRP A 179 2.90 -16.21 -0.55
C TRP A 179 2.77 -17.49 -1.37
N LEU A 180 2.68 -18.67 -0.74
CA LEU A 180 2.38 -19.92 -1.47
C LEU A 180 1.00 -19.88 -2.13
N GLY A 181 0.00 -19.27 -1.49
CA GLY A 181 -1.32 -19.07 -2.08
C GLY A 181 -1.34 -18.01 -3.20
N LEU A 182 -0.52 -16.97 -3.08
CA LEU A 182 -0.45 -15.86 -4.05
C LEU A 182 0.42 -16.19 -5.26
N LEU A 183 1.46 -17.00 -5.12
CA LEU A 183 2.43 -17.28 -6.17
C LEU A 183 1.80 -17.75 -7.49
N PRO A 184 0.84 -18.71 -7.52
CA PRO A 184 0.18 -19.10 -8.76
C PRO A 184 -0.52 -17.93 -9.45
N ILE A 185 -1.16 -17.03 -8.69
CA ILE A 185 -1.87 -15.86 -9.22
C ILE A 185 -0.88 -14.91 -9.89
N TYR A 186 0.27 -14.67 -9.25
CA TYR A 186 1.33 -13.85 -9.84
C TYR A 186 1.96 -14.50 -11.07
N LEU A 187 2.17 -15.84 -11.08
CA LEU A 187 2.77 -16.52 -12.21
C LEU A 187 1.93 -16.45 -13.50
N ILE A 188 0.59 -16.48 -13.37
CA ILE A 188 -0.34 -16.32 -14.49
C ILE A 188 -0.72 -14.86 -14.75
N GLY A 189 -0.37 -13.96 -13.84
CA GLY A 189 -0.69 -12.54 -13.92
C GLY A 189 -0.06 -11.83 -15.12
N ARG A 190 -0.63 -10.68 -15.47
CA ARG A 190 -0.08 -9.83 -16.54
C ARG A 190 1.16 -9.10 -16.03
N PRO A 191 2.30 -9.18 -16.74
CA PRO A 191 3.53 -8.48 -16.36
C PRO A 191 3.42 -6.98 -16.65
N ARG A 192 2.82 -6.26 -15.73
CA ARG A 192 2.58 -4.82 -15.85
C ARG A 192 2.66 -4.13 -14.49
N GLU A 193 2.93 -2.85 -14.53
CA GLU A 193 2.75 -1.91 -13.44
C GLU A 193 1.57 -1.01 -13.77
N LEU A 194 0.67 -0.81 -12.83
CA LEU A 194 -0.43 0.13 -12.93
C LEU A 194 -0.21 1.25 -11.93
N ILE A 195 -0.40 2.50 -12.36
CA ILE A 195 -0.25 3.66 -11.51
C ILE A 195 -1.22 4.76 -11.94
N ARG A 196 -1.75 5.51 -10.98
CA ARG A 196 -2.53 6.73 -11.26
C ARG A 196 -2.35 7.76 -10.14
N PRO A 197 -2.72 9.04 -10.35
CA PRO A 197 -2.81 10.01 -9.27
C PRO A 197 -3.82 9.57 -8.20
N ALA A 198 -3.41 9.61 -6.93
CA ALA A 198 -4.31 9.44 -5.80
C ALA A 198 -5.21 10.67 -5.67
N ASP A 199 -6.49 10.46 -5.36
CA ASP A 199 -7.46 11.54 -5.18
C ASP A 199 -8.26 11.31 -3.90
N LEU A 200 -8.07 12.17 -2.90
CA LEU A 200 -8.78 12.11 -1.62
C LEU A 200 -10.31 12.13 -1.76
N ARG A 201 -10.83 12.72 -2.83
CA ARG A 201 -12.28 12.76 -3.08
C ARG A 201 -12.88 11.38 -3.35
N ARG A 202 -12.07 10.41 -3.79
CA ARG A 202 -12.55 9.02 -3.96
C ARG A 202 -12.99 8.41 -2.65
N ALA A 203 -12.45 8.85 -1.53
CA ALA A 203 -12.79 8.34 -0.21
C ALA A 203 -14.20 8.76 0.28
N TYR A 204 -14.86 9.68 -0.41
CA TYR A 204 -16.28 9.98 -0.19
C TYR A 204 -17.20 8.89 -0.73
N ALA A 205 -16.69 7.98 -1.53
CA ALA A 205 -17.45 6.88 -2.11
C ALA A 205 -16.78 5.54 -1.81
N ARG A 206 -17.59 4.51 -1.83
CA ARG A 206 -17.14 3.11 -1.75
C ARG A 206 -16.18 2.81 -2.90
N PRO A 207 -15.08 2.07 -2.69
CA PRO A 207 -14.11 1.77 -3.76
C PRO A 207 -14.74 1.12 -4.99
N HIS A 208 -15.69 0.21 -4.79
CA HIS A 208 -16.44 -0.46 -5.84
C HIS A 208 -17.79 -0.98 -5.32
N GLU A 209 -18.69 -1.35 -6.23
CA GLU A 209 -19.95 -1.99 -5.88
C GLU A 209 -19.76 -3.39 -5.28
N GLY A 210 -20.76 -3.83 -4.52
CA GLY A 210 -20.73 -5.11 -3.82
C GLY A 210 -19.88 -5.13 -2.55
N PRO A 211 -19.79 -6.28 -1.88
CA PRO A 211 -19.02 -6.41 -0.65
C PRO A 211 -17.52 -6.25 -0.92
N LEU A 212 -16.86 -5.41 -0.13
CA LEU A 212 -15.41 -5.24 -0.18
C LEU A 212 -14.71 -6.48 0.40
N LEU A 213 -13.46 -6.73 -0.01
CA LEU A 213 -12.75 -7.91 0.43
C LEU A 213 -12.53 -7.90 1.95
N TYR A 214 -12.24 -6.74 2.53
CA TYR A 214 -12.07 -6.64 3.98
C TYR A 214 -13.38 -6.81 4.78
N GLU A 215 -14.56 -6.52 4.21
CA GLU A 215 -15.83 -6.84 4.86
C GLU A 215 -16.03 -8.37 4.95
N ARG A 216 -15.61 -9.08 3.92
CA ARG A 216 -15.76 -10.54 3.83
C ARG A 216 -14.74 -11.31 4.67
N ARG A 217 -13.48 -10.88 4.62
CA ARG A 217 -12.35 -11.63 5.21
C ARG A 217 -11.94 -11.17 6.59
N PHE A 218 -12.01 -9.87 6.84
CA PHE A 218 -11.57 -9.27 8.10
C PHE A 218 -12.74 -8.81 8.96
N HIS A 219 -13.99 -9.02 8.47
CA HIS A 219 -15.23 -8.62 9.16
C HIS A 219 -15.23 -7.14 9.57
N TYR A 220 -14.57 -6.30 8.79
CA TYR A 220 -14.50 -4.87 9.03
C TYR A 220 -15.53 -4.14 8.13
N PRO A 221 -16.66 -3.63 8.69
CA PRO A 221 -17.73 -3.04 7.88
C PRO A 221 -17.28 -1.74 7.20
N TYR A 222 -17.59 -1.56 5.92
CA TYR A 222 -17.30 -0.32 5.20
C TYR A 222 -17.91 0.92 5.89
N GLY A 223 -19.13 0.82 6.44
CA GLY A 223 -19.76 1.93 7.17
C GLY A 223 -18.92 2.47 8.33
N ARG A 224 -18.23 1.58 9.06
CA ARG A 224 -17.29 1.96 10.12
C ARG A 224 -16.07 2.65 9.52
N PHE A 225 -15.50 2.12 8.45
CA PHE A 225 -14.39 2.74 7.74
C PHE A 225 -14.76 4.14 7.22
N ALA A 226 -15.91 4.23 6.52
CA ALA A 226 -16.37 5.48 5.92
C ALA A 226 -16.56 6.59 6.96
N ALA A 227 -17.09 6.25 8.14
CA ALA A 227 -17.24 7.23 9.23
C ALA A 227 -15.88 7.81 9.65
N ARG A 228 -14.86 6.95 9.83
CA ARG A 228 -13.50 7.38 10.19
C ARG A 228 -12.83 8.18 9.06
N ALA A 229 -12.98 7.72 7.81
CA ALA A 229 -12.46 8.43 6.65
C ALA A 229 -13.05 9.83 6.52
N LEU A 230 -14.37 9.98 6.70
CA LEU A 230 -15.05 11.28 6.62
C LEU A 230 -14.63 12.23 7.75
N GLU A 231 -14.49 11.73 8.97
CA GLU A 231 -13.98 12.49 10.10
C GLU A 231 -12.57 13.03 9.81
N PHE A 232 -11.67 12.15 9.36
CA PHE A 232 -10.31 12.50 8.98
C PHE A 232 -10.27 13.52 7.82
N LEU A 233 -11.04 13.31 6.74
CA LEU A 233 -11.06 14.24 5.60
C LEU A 233 -11.52 15.64 6.01
N ARG A 234 -12.50 15.74 6.91
CA ARG A 234 -12.96 17.02 7.46
C ARG A 234 -11.85 17.71 8.25
N SER A 235 -11.13 16.98 9.12
CA SER A 235 -10.01 17.53 9.88
C SER A 235 -8.88 18.03 8.99
N GLN A 236 -8.69 17.43 7.80
CA GLN A 236 -7.71 17.85 6.81
C GLN A 236 -8.21 18.92 5.82
N SER A 237 -9.40 19.50 6.05
CA SER A 237 -10.02 20.52 5.18
C SER A 237 -10.09 20.08 3.70
N VAL A 238 -10.46 18.82 3.47
CA VAL A 238 -10.73 18.30 2.11
C VAL A 238 -12.18 18.60 1.77
N PRO A 239 -12.47 19.38 0.71
CA PRO A 239 -13.85 19.63 0.29
C PRO A 239 -14.50 18.36 -0.27
N CYS A 240 -15.81 18.22 0.00
CA CYS A 240 -16.64 17.14 -0.57
C CYS A 240 -16.76 17.26 -2.09
#